data_cb7cd0daaa915d06a3e9021871c4f71f
#
_entry.id   cb7cd0daaa915d06a3e9021871c4f71f
#
_cell.length_a   1.000
_cell.length_b   1.000
_cell.length_c   1.000
_cell.angle_alpha   90.00
_cell.angle_beta   90.00
_cell.angle_gamma   90.00
#
_symmetry.space_group_name_H-M   'P 1'
#
loop_
_entity.id
_entity.type
_entity.pdbx_description
1 polymer ?
#
loop_
_entity_poly.entity_id
_entity_poly.type
_entity_poly.pdbx_seq_one_letter_code
_entity_poly.pdbx_strand_id
1 'polypeptide(L)'
;MRETLTNLNSIIPTAGNATRLYPHTLFQQKAMLPMGSPDKRVVDSAIDIAQQTNETYMTLHWDEEYTKPLLGHIATRNSEITTFRDRHIMGAASLIEFSDELFENDIEKDTIILPADHIIEGLDVEDFYLTHKNLGNDVTILLVPPKDYGQYVGVSENTAVDISTDRSSFTLSSSGIYIIRNKAMLEWAAMEKKQGWAGEIRSMLQDFITPNVYKGQASVYKLHESGYWDDVGTLRRYYLNNMRLSGGENVIDNNVELSANAKIRRSIVLGGVAVTDLYRIDKEIVSQNDNILYRTRIEL
;
A
#
# COMPACT_ATOMS: atom_id res chain seq x y z
N MET A 1 -12.26 10.40 17.51
CA MET A 1 -10.94 10.79 16.94
C MET A 1 -10.11 11.35 18.09
N ARG A 2 -8.86 10.95 18.21
CA ARG A 2 -7.97 11.55 19.20
C ARG A 2 -7.63 12.98 18.76
N GLU A 3 -7.66 13.95 19.66
CA GLU A 3 -7.43 15.37 19.35
C GLU A 3 -6.09 15.61 18.60
N THR A 4 -5.09 14.80 18.88
CA THR A 4 -3.76 14.83 18.27
C THR A 4 -3.79 14.60 16.76
N LEU A 5 -4.67 13.71 16.24
CA LEU A 5 -4.69 13.29 14.83
C LEU A 5 -5.61 14.15 13.93
N THR A 6 -6.21 15.22 14.47
CA THR A 6 -7.04 16.16 13.66
C THR A 6 -6.23 16.96 12.63
N ASN A 7 -4.91 17.02 12.79
CA ASN A 7 -4.00 17.68 11.84
C ASN A 7 -3.22 16.71 10.97
N LEU A 8 -3.60 15.43 10.94
CA LEU A 8 -3.01 14.41 10.09
C LEU A 8 -4.07 13.90 9.12
N ASN A 9 -3.86 14.13 7.83
CA ASN A 9 -4.65 13.54 6.74
C ASN A 9 -3.98 12.22 6.27
N SER A 10 -4.69 11.43 5.48
CA SER A 10 -4.12 10.22 4.87
C SER A 10 -4.36 10.16 3.37
N ILE A 11 -3.41 9.59 2.64
CA ILE A 11 -3.53 9.28 1.22
C ILE A 11 -3.24 7.81 1.00
N ILE A 12 -4.16 7.12 0.30
CA ILE A 12 -4.04 5.70 -0.08
C ILE A 12 -3.84 5.61 -1.60
N PRO A 13 -2.61 5.44 -2.11
CA PRO A 13 -2.37 5.25 -3.52
C PRO A 13 -2.83 3.86 -3.99
N THR A 14 -3.76 3.79 -4.96
CA THR A 14 -4.26 2.52 -5.51
C THR A 14 -4.13 2.39 -7.03
N ALA A 15 -3.49 3.34 -7.69
CA ALA A 15 -3.51 3.47 -9.15
C ALA A 15 -2.56 2.52 -9.92
N GLY A 16 -1.84 1.64 -9.25
CA GLY A 16 -0.86 0.74 -9.89
C GLY A 16 -1.46 -0.45 -10.63
N ASN A 17 -0.84 -0.89 -11.74
CA ASN A 17 -1.27 -2.02 -12.56
C ASN A 17 -0.99 -3.41 -11.97
N ALA A 18 -0.22 -3.53 -10.90
CA ALA A 18 0.09 -4.78 -10.21
C ALA A 18 0.61 -5.92 -11.11
N THR A 19 1.38 -5.64 -12.16
CA THR A 19 1.84 -6.60 -13.17
C THR A 19 2.64 -7.77 -12.61
N ARG A 20 3.31 -7.57 -11.46
CA ARG A 20 4.07 -8.63 -10.77
C ARG A 20 3.21 -9.75 -10.16
N LEU A 21 1.90 -9.55 -10.11
CA LEU A 21 0.91 -10.54 -9.65
C LEU A 21 0.13 -11.17 -10.82
N TYR A 22 0.49 -10.88 -12.06
CA TYR A 22 -0.13 -11.55 -13.21
C TYR A 22 0.08 -13.07 -13.12
N PRO A 23 -0.91 -13.85 -13.59
CA PRO A 23 -2.15 -13.40 -14.25
C PRO A 23 -3.31 -13.02 -13.30
N HIS A 24 -3.15 -13.13 -11.98
CA HIS A 24 -4.23 -13.02 -10.99
C HIS A 24 -4.76 -11.57 -10.81
N THR A 25 -4.06 -10.59 -11.33
CA THR A 25 -4.46 -9.15 -11.31
C THR A 25 -4.77 -8.59 -12.70
N LEU A 26 -4.96 -9.44 -13.71
CA LEU A 26 -5.34 -8.98 -15.05
C LEU A 26 -6.72 -8.30 -15.07
N PHE A 27 -7.64 -8.77 -14.22
CA PHE A 27 -9.05 -8.35 -14.23
C PHE A 27 -9.53 -7.86 -12.87
N GLN A 28 -8.64 -7.82 -11.89
CA GLN A 28 -8.94 -7.40 -10.53
C GLN A 28 -7.78 -6.60 -9.97
N GLN A 29 -8.09 -5.44 -9.38
CA GLN A 29 -7.08 -4.65 -8.69
C GLN A 29 -6.42 -5.45 -7.56
N LYS A 30 -5.11 -5.30 -7.41
CA LYS A 30 -4.37 -5.88 -6.30
C LYS A 30 -4.97 -5.51 -4.92
N ALA A 31 -5.41 -4.26 -4.78
CA ALA A 31 -6.08 -3.75 -3.59
C ALA A 31 -7.31 -4.58 -3.17
N MET A 32 -7.98 -5.21 -4.14
CA MET A 32 -9.21 -6.01 -3.95
C MET A 32 -8.98 -7.50 -3.82
N LEU A 33 -7.75 -7.98 -3.89
CA LEU A 33 -7.46 -9.39 -3.63
C LEU A 33 -7.80 -9.75 -2.16
N PRO A 34 -8.36 -10.94 -1.88
CA PRO A 34 -8.65 -11.37 -0.51
C PRO A 34 -7.38 -11.49 0.32
N MET A 35 -7.45 -11.19 1.62
CA MET A 35 -6.31 -11.19 2.51
C MET A 35 -6.64 -11.82 3.87
N GLY A 36 -6.16 -13.04 4.09
CA GLY A 36 -6.33 -13.81 5.32
C GLY A 36 -7.73 -14.38 5.52
N SER A 37 -8.76 -13.78 4.93
CA SER A 37 -10.15 -14.26 4.92
C SER A 37 -10.88 -13.79 3.66
N PRO A 38 -12.04 -14.41 3.32
CA PRO A 38 -12.83 -14.00 2.15
C PRO A 38 -13.41 -12.58 2.26
N ASP A 39 -13.60 -12.07 3.47
CA ASP A 39 -14.25 -10.78 3.72
C ASP A 39 -13.27 -9.61 3.79
N LYS A 40 -11.98 -9.90 3.94
CA LYS A 40 -10.92 -8.88 3.99
C LYS A 40 -10.20 -8.74 2.66
N ARG A 41 -9.84 -7.51 2.34
CA ARG A 41 -9.08 -7.14 1.13
C ARG A 41 -7.69 -6.60 1.49
N VAL A 42 -6.78 -6.65 0.54
CA VAL A 42 -5.42 -6.14 0.72
C VAL A 42 -5.43 -4.69 1.19
N VAL A 43 -6.31 -3.84 0.63
CA VAL A 43 -6.43 -2.41 0.97
C VAL A 43 -6.92 -2.15 2.40
N ASP A 44 -7.56 -3.12 3.05
CA ASP A 44 -8.17 -2.89 4.37
C ASP A 44 -7.16 -2.49 5.44
N SER A 45 -5.92 -2.97 5.35
CA SER A 45 -4.86 -2.55 6.26
C SER A 45 -4.59 -1.04 6.20
N ALA A 46 -4.58 -0.47 5.01
CA ALA A 46 -4.41 0.98 4.82
C ALA A 46 -5.66 1.76 5.26
N ILE A 47 -6.86 1.26 4.96
CA ILE A 47 -8.12 1.89 5.36
C ILE A 47 -8.26 1.91 6.89
N ASP A 48 -7.94 0.81 7.59
CA ASP A 48 -8.04 0.71 9.06
C ASP A 48 -7.10 1.73 9.76
N ILE A 49 -5.96 2.05 9.17
CA ILE A 49 -5.07 3.11 9.66
C ILE A 49 -5.64 4.48 9.32
N ALA A 50 -6.07 4.69 8.08
CA ALA A 50 -6.59 5.96 7.60
C ALA A 50 -7.84 6.43 8.37
N GLN A 51 -8.68 5.51 8.86
CA GLN A 51 -9.83 5.82 9.72
C GLN A 51 -9.47 6.48 11.06
N GLN A 52 -8.19 6.47 11.45
CA GLN A 52 -7.70 7.15 12.65
C GLN A 52 -7.31 8.61 12.38
N THR A 53 -7.16 9.01 11.11
CA THR A 53 -6.74 10.36 10.68
C THR A 53 -7.94 11.27 10.44
N ASN A 54 -7.65 12.54 10.09
CA ASN A 54 -8.71 13.55 9.91
C ASN A 54 -9.49 13.33 8.62
N GLU A 55 -8.82 13.41 7.48
CA GLU A 55 -9.40 13.20 6.15
C GLU A 55 -8.62 12.12 5.41
N THR A 56 -9.35 11.33 4.61
CA THR A 56 -8.77 10.27 3.82
C THR A 56 -9.00 10.53 2.34
N TYR A 57 -7.91 10.48 1.59
CA TYR A 57 -7.90 10.59 0.15
C TYR A 57 -7.41 9.29 -0.48
N MET A 58 -7.88 8.98 -1.68
CA MET A 58 -7.44 7.79 -2.42
C MET A 58 -7.26 8.12 -3.89
N THR A 59 -6.09 7.79 -4.44
CA THR A 59 -5.88 7.89 -5.89
C THR A 59 -6.30 6.59 -6.56
N LEU A 60 -7.11 6.69 -7.61
CA LEU A 60 -7.69 5.56 -8.33
C LEU A 60 -6.99 5.35 -9.66
N HIS A 61 -6.95 4.10 -10.10
CA HIS A 61 -6.52 3.74 -11.45
C HIS A 61 -7.39 4.46 -12.51
N TRP A 62 -6.81 4.79 -13.65
CA TRP A 62 -7.46 5.51 -14.75
C TRP A 62 -8.64 4.74 -15.37
N ASP A 63 -8.60 3.39 -15.37
CA ASP A 63 -9.67 2.54 -15.85
C ASP A 63 -10.80 2.45 -14.81
N GLU A 64 -11.97 2.96 -15.17
CA GLU A 64 -13.13 3.02 -14.30
C GLU A 64 -13.69 1.64 -13.96
N GLU A 65 -13.80 0.75 -14.96
CA GLU A 65 -14.33 -0.61 -14.75
C GLU A 65 -13.45 -1.40 -13.79
N TYR A 66 -12.13 -1.23 -13.91
CA TYR A 66 -11.16 -1.88 -13.04
C TYR A 66 -11.26 -1.40 -11.58
N THR A 67 -11.76 -0.17 -11.33
CA THR A 67 -11.90 0.42 -9.99
C THR A 67 -13.27 0.22 -9.35
N LYS A 68 -14.30 -0.16 -10.08
CA LYS A 68 -15.67 -0.36 -9.54
C LYS A 68 -15.73 -1.27 -8.31
N PRO A 69 -15.04 -2.43 -8.27
CA PRO A 69 -15.05 -3.29 -7.09
C PRO A 69 -14.46 -2.61 -5.85
N LEU A 70 -13.41 -1.80 -6.02
CA LEU A 70 -12.80 -1.05 -4.93
C LEU A 70 -13.75 0.02 -4.39
N LEU A 71 -14.39 0.79 -5.25
CA LEU A 71 -15.39 1.79 -4.83
C LEU A 71 -16.58 1.15 -4.12
N GLY A 72 -17.06 0.00 -4.61
CA GLY A 72 -18.10 -0.77 -3.94
C GLY A 72 -17.66 -1.24 -2.54
N HIS A 73 -16.43 -1.72 -2.40
CA HIS A 73 -15.88 -2.14 -1.11
C HIS A 73 -15.76 -0.98 -0.12
N ILE A 74 -15.22 0.17 -0.55
CA ILE A 74 -15.10 1.38 0.29
C ILE A 74 -16.48 1.80 0.81
N ALA A 75 -17.50 1.79 -0.04
CA ALA A 75 -18.87 2.15 0.35
C ALA A 75 -19.42 1.25 1.47
N THR A 76 -19.01 -0.03 1.52
CA THR A 76 -19.44 -0.96 2.59
C THR A 76 -18.71 -0.74 3.92
N ARG A 77 -17.57 -0.03 3.90
CA ARG A 77 -16.74 0.22 5.09
C ARG A 77 -17.19 1.43 5.91
N ASN A 78 -18.25 2.13 5.49
CA ASN A 78 -18.71 3.40 6.10
C ASN A 78 -17.57 4.42 6.29
N SER A 79 -16.62 4.44 5.36
CA SER A 79 -15.45 5.34 5.39
C SER A 79 -15.70 6.50 4.44
N GLU A 80 -15.59 7.71 4.94
CA GLU A 80 -15.57 8.91 4.09
C GLU A 80 -14.20 9.03 3.45
N ILE A 81 -14.09 8.62 2.18
CA ILE A 81 -12.86 8.67 1.39
C ILE A 81 -13.12 9.50 0.14
N THR A 82 -12.40 10.61 0.02
CA THR A 82 -12.40 11.42 -1.20
C THR A 82 -11.49 10.78 -2.24
N THR A 83 -12.00 10.56 -3.44
CA THR A 83 -11.26 9.83 -4.48
C THR A 83 -10.85 10.74 -5.63
N PHE A 84 -9.62 10.56 -6.13
CA PHE A 84 -9.05 11.21 -7.31
C PHE A 84 -8.68 10.15 -8.34
N ARG A 85 -9.08 10.33 -9.58
CA ARG A 85 -8.79 9.37 -10.64
C ARG A 85 -7.61 9.83 -11.49
N ASP A 86 -6.57 9.01 -11.58
CA ASP A 86 -5.44 9.23 -12.47
C ASP A 86 -5.91 9.24 -13.94
N ARG A 87 -5.27 10.03 -14.79
CA ARG A 87 -5.54 10.02 -16.24
C ARG A 87 -4.87 8.87 -16.95
N HIS A 88 -3.75 8.39 -16.38
CA HIS A 88 -2.94 7.25 -16.82
C HIS A 88 -2.09 6.77 -15.65
N ILE A 89 -1.15 5.85 -15.87
CA ILE A 89 -0.25 5.40 -14.80
C ILE A 89 0.73 6.53 -14.46
N MET A 90 0.60 7.10 -13.27
CA MET A 90 1.37 8.28 -12.86
C MET A 90 2.32 8.00 -11.68
N GLY A 91 2.10 6.94 -10.91
CA GLY A 91 2.84 6.72 -9.67
C GLY A 91 2.60 7.85 -8.67
N ALA A 92 3.68 8.40 -8.11
CA ALA A 92 3.58 9.56 -7.19
C ALA A 92 3.23 10.88 -7.90
N ALA A 93 3.23 10.92 -9.22
CA ALA A 93 2.85 12.11 -9.98
C ALA A 93 1.37 12.50 -9.81
N SER A 94 0.50 11.56 -9.38
CA SER A 94 -0.87 11.88 -8.94
C SER A 94 -0.87 12.97 -7.85
N LEU A 95 0.10 12.93 -6.94
CA LEU A 95 0.22 13.92 -5.86
C LEU A 95 0.66 15.29 -6.37
N ILE A 96 1.35 15.36 -7.52
CA ILE A 96 1.67 16.62 -8.20
C ILE A 96 0.44 17.16 -8.92
N GLU A 97 -0.29 16.29 -9.62
CA GLU A 97 -1.48 16.69 -10.38
C GLU A 97 -2.57 17.24 -9.47
N PHE A 98 -2.87 16.54 -8.39
CA PHE A 98 -3.93 16.91 -7.44
C PHE A 98 -3.42 17.67 -6.22
N SER A 99 -2.23 18.29 -6.31
CA SER A 99 -1.58 18.94 -5.16
C SER A 99 -2.42 20.05 -4.54
N ASP A 100 -3.12 20.82 -5.37
CA ASP A 100 -3.90 21.96 -4.92
C ASP A 100 -5.12 21.46 -4.10
N GLU A 101 -5.83 20.44 -4.58
CA GLU A 101 -6.96 19.82 -3.88
C GLU A 101 -6.56 19.03 -2.64
N LEU A 102 -5.37 18.40 -2.68
CA LEU A 102 -4.90 17.54 -1.58
C LEU A 102 -4.26 18.33 -0.44
N PHE A 103 -3.60 19.44 -0.73
CA PHE A 103 -2.69 20.07 0.23
C PHE A 103 -2.89 21.56 0.44
N GLU A 104 -3.45 22.32 -0.54
CA GLU A 104 -3.48 23.80 -0.46
C GLU A 104 -4.36 24.29 0.70
N ASN A 105 -5.54 23.70 0.89
CA ASN A 105 -6.44 24.08 1.97
C ASN A 105 -5.93 23.66 3.36
N ASP A 106 -5.00 22.73 3.42
CA ASP A 106 -4.47 22.11 4.61
C ASP A 106 -2.95 22.24 4.73
N ILE A 107 -2.38 23.36 4.25
CA ILE A 107 -0.93 23.59 4.16
C ILE A 107 -0.19 23.42 5.50
N GLU A 108 -0.85 23.70 6.61
CA GLU A 108 -0.30 23.58 7.97
C GLU A 108 -0.47 22.19 8.57
N LYS A 109 -1.20 21.30 7.89
CA LYS A 109 -1.35 19.90 8.28
C LYS A 109 -0.22 19.04 7.72
N ASP A 110 -0.25 17.79 8.12
CA ASP A 110 0.64 16.75 7.63
C ASP A 110 -0.19 15.62 7.01
N THR A 111 0.42 14.83 6.16
CA THR A 111 -0.25 13.72 5.48
C THR A 111 0.55 12.43 5.64
N ILE A 112 -0.12 11.34 6.05
CA ILE A 112 0.44 9.99 6.00
C ILE A 112 0.14 9.34 4.65
N ILE A 113 1.18 8.82 4.00
CA ILE A 113 1.04 8.03 2.77
C ILE A 113 0.99 6.56 3.15
N LEU A 114 -0.11 5.89 2.78
CA LEU A 114 -0.42 4.50 3.12
C LEU A 114 -0.59 3.67 1.83
N PRO A 115 0.46 3.05 1.28
CA PRO A 115 0.31 2.23 0.09
C PRO A 115 -0.73 1.12 0.28
N ALA A 116 -1.67 1.01 -0.66
CA ALA A 116 -2.80 0.08 -0.59
C ALA A 116 -2.42 -1.40 -0.58
N ASP A 117 -1.17 -1.73 -0.89
CA ASP A 117 -0.65 -3.09 -0.97
C ASP A 117 0.22 -3.48 0.22
N HIS A 118 0.24 -2.67 1.28
CA HIS A 118 1.00 -2.96 2.49
C HIS A 118 0.11 -3.58 3.57
N ILE A 119 0.62 -4.63 4.18
CA ILE A 119 0.05 -5.25 5.37
C ILE A 119 0.86 -4.76 6.57
N ILE A 120 0.20 -4.05 7.48
CA ILE A 120 0.84 -3.51 8.67
C ILE A 120 -0.03 -3.77 9.91
N GLU A 121 0.61 -4.23 10.97
CA GLU A 121 -0.01 -4.49 12.28
C GLU A 121 0.85 -3.87 13.37
N GLY A 122 0.22 -3.34 14.42
CA GLY A 122 0.91 -2.79 15.58
C GLY A 122 1.59 -1.43 15.34
N LEU A 123 1.20 -0.68 14.29
CA LEU A 123 1.62 0.71 14.13
C LEU A 123 0.82 1.60 15.10
N ASP A 124 1.50 2.29 15.98
CA ASP A 124 0.94 3.40 16.76
C ASP A 124 1.02 4.69 15.93
N VAL A 125 -0.11 5.04 15.30
CA VAL A 125 -0.20 6.21 14.40
C VAL A 125 0.01 7.52 15.17
N GLU A 126 -0.46 7.60 16.43
CA GLU A 126 -0.30 8.78 17.24
C GLU A 126 1.16 9.02 17.63
N ASP A 127 1.86 7.97 18.09
CA ASP A 127 3.28 8.07 18.43
C ASP A 127 4.15 8.36 17.19
N PHE A 128 3.83 7.75 16.05
CA PHE A 128 4.48 8.05 14.77
C PHE A 128 4.30 9.52 14.38
N TYR A 129 3.07 10.04 14.52
CA TYR A 129 2.78 11.45 14.22
C TYR A 129 3.44 12.41 15.20
N LEU A 130 3.40 12.12 16.50
CA LEU A 130 4.08 12.92 17.52
C LEU A 130 5.59 12.96 17.28
N THR A 131 6.20 11.85 16.87
CA THR A 131 7.61 11.81 16.49
C THR A 131 7.88 12.75 15.32
N HIS A 132 7.05 12.74 14.28
CA HIS A 132 7.15 13.65 13.14
C HIS A 132 7.09 15.12 13.58
N LYS A 133 6.11 15.48 14.42
CA LYS A 133 5.95 16.85 14.93
C LYS A 133 7.15 17.30 15.78
N ASN A 134 7.63 16.44 16.66
CA ASN A 134 8.71 16.77 17.59
C ASN A 134 10.07 16.95 16.88
N LEU A 135 10.34 16.14 15.86
CA LEU A 135 11.59 16.24 15.08
C LEU A 135 11.55 17.38 14.05
N GLY A 136 10.36 17.77 13.61
CA GLY A 136 10.15 18.97 12.82
C GLY A 136 10.69 18.94 11.40
N ASN A 137 11.04 17.79 10.84
CA ASN A 137 11.49 17.60 9.46
C ASN A 137 10.31 17.50 8.48
N ASP A 138 10.58 17.65 7.19
CA ASP A 138 9.55 17.62 6.15
C ASP A 138 8.99 16.22 5.90
N VAL A 139 9.78 15.19 6.22
CA VAL A 139 9.43 13.78 6.06
C VAL A 139 9.77 13.00 7.32
N THR A 140 8.93 12.03 7.70
CA THR A 140 9.31 10.97 8.64
C THR A 140 9.04 9.61 8.00
N ILE A 141 10.08 8.78 7.92
CA ILE A 141 10.05 7.47 7.28
C ILE A 141 9.73 6.42 8.32
N LEU A 142 8.70 5.60 8.10
CA LEU A 142 8.47 4.40 8.91
C LEU A 142 9.49 3.33 8.54
N LEU A 143 10.35 2.97 9.48
CA LEU A 143 11.34 1.93 9.34
C LEU A 143 10.84 0.58 9.87
N VAL A 144 11.24 -0.48 9.18
CA VAL A 144 10.91 -1.86 9.49
C VAL A 144 12.17 -2.73 9.50
N PRO A 145 12.14 -3.93 10.11
CA PRO A 145 13.22 -4.89 9.98
C PRO A 145 13.56 -5.16 8.50
N PRO A 146 14.86 -5.35 8.18
CA PRO A 146 15.28 -5.49 6.80
C PRO A 146 14.73 -6.78 6.18
N LYS A 147 14.26 -6.69 4.96
CA LYS A 147 13.88 -7.82 4.10
C LYS A 147 15.00 -8.08 3.09
N ASP A 148 14.92 -9.18 2.34
CA ASP A 148 15.88 -9.46 1.25
C ASP A 148 15.65 -8.58 0.01
N TYR A 149 14.78 -7.60 0.13
CA TYR A 149 14.38 -6.65 -0.92
C TYR A 149 13.91 -5.35 -0.26
N GLY A 150 13.95 -4.27 -1.03
CA GLY A 150 13.47 -2.95 -0.59
C GLY A 150 14.57 -1.91 -0.56
N GLN A 151 14.29 -0.84 0.16
CA GLN A 151 15.20 0.28 0.33
C GLN A 151 15.71 0.28 1.77
N TYR A 152 17.00 0.18 1.92
CA TYR A 152 17.66 0.21 3.23
C TYR A 152 17.99 1.66 3.58
N VAL A 153 17.85 2.00 4.86
CA VAL A 153 18.00 3.37 5.34
C VAL A 153 19.12 3.44 6.35
N GLY A 154 20.11 4.28 6.07
CA GLY A 154 21.14 4.68 7.02
C GLY A 154 20.57 5.70 7.98
N VAL A 155 20.77 5.48 9.28
CA VAL A 155 20.22 6.31 10.34
C VAL A 155 21.34 6.85 11.23
N SER A 156 21.34 8.16 11.49
CA SER A 156 22.13 8.79 12.53
C SER A 156 21.19 9.44 13.54
N GLU A 157 21.18 8.95 14.78
CA GLU A 157 20.18 9.32 15.79
C GLU A 157 18.75 9.07 15.29
N ASN A 158 17.99 10.13 15.04
CA ASN A 158 16.62 10.06 14.52
C ASN A 158 16.48 10.62 13.09
N THR A 159 17.60 10.77 12.37
CA THR A 159 17.63 11.32 11.02
C THR A 159 18.07 10.25 10.03
N ALA A 160 17.37 10.14 8.90
CA ALA A 160 17.82 9.35 7.77
C ALA A 160 18.97 10.09 7.08
N VAL A 161 20.10 9.43 6.90
CA VAL A 161 21.31 10.02 6.31
C VAL A 161 21.68 9.42 4.97
N ASP A 162 21.15 8.24 4.66
CA ASP A 162 21.36 7.56 3.37
C ASP A 162 20.19 6.63 3.05
N ILE A 163 20.01 6.32 1.77
CA ILE A 163 19.01 5.36 1.30
C ILE A 163 19.57 4.60 0.10
N SER A 164 19.55 3.27 0.18
CA SER A 164 20.20 2.40 -0.82
C SER A 164 19.43 1.11 -1.04
N THR A 165 19.65 0.47 -2.18
CA THR A 165 19.24 -0.92 -2.45
C THR A 165 20.27 -1.94 -1.94
N ASP A 166 21.47 -1.50 -1.55
CA ASP A 166 22.52 -2.37 -1.03
C ASP A 166 22.34 -2.61 0.47
N ARG A 167 22.07 -3.88 0.81
CA ARG A 167 21.85 -4.34 2.18
C ARG A 167 23.15 -4.35 3.05
N SER A 168 24.32 -4.39 2.44
CA SER A 168 25.56 -4.66 3.14
C SER A 168 25.92 -3.64 4.24
N SER A 169 25.31 -2.45 4.17
CA SER A 169 25.64 -1.31 5.05
C SER A 169 24.54 -0.93 6.05
N PHE A 170 23.34 -1.53 5.98
CA PHE A 170 22.18 -1.04 6.74
C PHE A 170 21.38 -2.15 7.41
N THR A 171 20.83 -1.84 8.59
CA THR A 171 20.08 -2.80 9.43
C THR A 171 18.56 -2.56 9.42
N LEU A 172 18.08 -1.53 8.74
CA LEU A 172 16.67 -1.16 8.66
C LEU A 172 16.27 -0.85 7.22
N SER A 173 15.00 -1.08 6.91
CA SER A 173 14.42 -0.79 5.60
C SER A 173 13.29 0.23 5.71
N SER A 174 13.11 1.05 4.67
CA SER A 174 11.90 1.84 4.50
C SER A 174 10.71 0.93 4.25
N SER A 175 9.62 1.16 4.97
CA SER A 175 8.37 0.45 4.74
C SER A 175 7.62 0.95 3.49
N GLY A 176 7.96 2.15 2.98
CA GLY A 176 7.14 2.84 1.98
C GLY A 176 5.99 3.65 2.59
N ILE A 177 5.87 3.69 3.91
CA ILE A 177 4.92 4.52 4.65
C ILE A 177 5.66 5.74 5.17
N TYR A 178 5.11 6.92 4.95
CA TYR A 178 5.72 8.20 5.26
C TYR A 178 4.71 9.15 5.88
N ILE A 179 5.13 9.98 6.84
CA ILE A 179 4.40 11.21 7.18
C ILE A 179 5.16 12.38 6.55
N ILE A 180 4.42 13.29 5.93
CA ILE A 180 4.97 14.39 5.11
C ILE A 180 4.24 15.67 5.46
N ARG A 181 4.97 16.77 5.56
CA ARG A 181 4.36 18.10 5.63
C ARG A 181 3.69 18.47 4.32
N ASN A 182 2.44 18.91 4.38
CA ASN A 182 1.72 19.35 3.18
C ASN A 182 2.41 20.48 2.45
N LYS A 183 3.03 21.41 3.19
CA LYS A 183 3.84 22.49 2.64
C LYS A 183 4.99 21.98 1.76
N ALA A 184 5.72 20.97 2.22
CA ALA A 184 6.83 20.39 1.46
C ALA A 184 6.35 19.69 0.17
N MET A 185 5.18 19.06 0.21
CA MET A 185 4.56 18.47 -0.98
C MET A 185 4.13 19.53 -1.99
N LEU A 186 3.53 20.63 -1.54
CA LEU A 186 3.15 21.75 -2.42
C LEU A 186 4.38 22.38 -3.05
N GLU A 187 5.45 22.60 -2.29
CA GLU A 187 6.70 23.16 -2.82
C GLU A 187 7.31 22.24 -3.89
N TRP A 188 7.33 20.93 -3.66
CA TRP A 188 7.77 19.96 -4.65
C TRP A 188 6.89 19.97 -5.90
N ALA A 189 5.58 19.92 -5.75
CA ALA A 189 4.64 19.94 -6.87
C ALA A 189 4.79 21.24 -7.71
N ALA A 190 4.92 22.39 -7.05
CA ALA A 190 5.15 23.68 -7.73
C ALA A 190 6.49 23.69 -8.49
N MET A 191 7.53 23.10 -7.93
CA MET A 191 8.84 22.96 -8.60
C MET A 191 8.74 22.09 -9.85
N GLU A 192 8.09 20.92 -9.78
CA GLU A 192 7.88 20.01 -10.90
C GLU A 192 7.06 20.68 -12.02
N LYS A 193 5.94 21.33 -11.65
CA LYS A 193 5.09 22.09 -12.60
C LYS A 193 5.89 23.21 -13.28
N LYS A 194 6.75 23.94 -12.53
CA LYS A 194 7.59 25.01 -13.07
C LYS A 194 8.69 24.50 -14.01
N GLN A 195 9.21 23.29 -13.79
CA GLN A 195 10.19 22.63 -14.65
C GLN A 195 9.56 22.02 -15.90
N GLY A 196 8.26 22.18 -16.10
CA GLY A 196 7.54 21.69 -17.28
C GLY A 196 7.06 20.25 -17.18
N TRP A 197 6.87 19.73 -15.96
CA TRP A 197 6.25 18.42 -15.79
C TRP A 197 4.90 18.37 -16.53
N ALA A 198 4.75 17.39 -17.41
CA ALA A 198 3.60 17.22 -18.30
C ALA A 198 2.89 15.86 -18.09
N GLY A 199 2.96 15.30 -16.88
CA GLY A 199 2.28 14.04 -16.55
C GLY A 199 3.19 12.82 -16.57
N GLU A 200 4.52 12.98 -16.59
CA GLU A 200 5.44 11.84 -16.52
C GLU A 200 5.37 11.15 -15.16
N ILE A 201 5.62 9.84 -15.15
CA ILE A 201 5.65 9.03 -13.94
C ILE A 201 6.70 9.57 -12.96
N ARG A 202 6.32 9.67 -11.69
CA ARG A 202 7.24 9.99 -10.59
C ARG A 202 7.25 8.88 -9.56
N SER A 203 8.40 8.71 -8.93
CA SER A 203 8.58 7.81 -7.79
C SER A 203 8.61 8.62 -6.50
N MET A 204 7.72 8.33 -5.56
CA MET A 204 7.74 8.97 -4.24
C MET A 204 9.12 8.85 -3.58
N LEU A 205 9.70 7.66 -3.65
CA LEU A 205 11.00 7.40 -3.06
C LEU A 205 12.13 8.17 -3.73
N GLN A 206 12.23 8.09 -5.07
CA GLN A 206 13.37 8.64 -5.81
C GLN A 206 13.27 10.16 -5.98
N ASP A 207 12.06 10.66 -6.26
CA ASP A 207 11.87 12.05 -6.68
C ASP A 207 11.52 12.98 -5.51
N PHE A 208 11.05 12.43 -4.38
CA PHE A 208 10.72 13.22 -3.19
C PHE A 208 11.48 12.80 -1.93
N ILE A 209 11.38 11.53 -1.50
CA ILE A 209 11.96 11.08 -0.22
C ILE A 209 13.48 11.15 -0.23
N THR A 210 14.15 10.57 -1.24
CA THR A 210 15.61 10.53 -1.33
C THR A 210 16.24 11.94 -1.35
N PRO A 211 15.74 12.90 -2.12
CA PRO A 211 16.22 14.28 -2.03
C PRO A 211 16.09 14.90 -0.64
N ASN A 212 15.00 14.62 0.11
CA ASN A 212 14.84 15.11 1.48
C ASN A 212 15.79 14.43 2.47
N VAL A 213 16.12 13.14 2.29
CA VAL A 213 17.17 12.46 3.07
C VAL A 213 18.52 13.19 2.90
N TYR A 214 18.94 13.44 1.68
CA TYR A 214 20.23 14.12 1.42
C TYR A 214 20.27 15.58 1.81
N LYS A 215 19.11 16.24 1.97
CA LYS A 215 19.01 17.60 2.53
C LYS A 215 18.99 17.60 4.07
N GLY A 216 18.97 16.44 4.74
CA GLY A 216 18.81 16.34 6.18
C GLY A 216 17.40 16.69 6.68
N GLN A 217 16.39 16.60 5.81
CA GLN A 217 14.98 16.92 6.11
C GLN A 217 14.12 15.66 6.29
N ALA A 218 14.72 14.51 6.53
CA ALA A 218 14.03 13.26 6.75
C ALA A 218 14.37 12.68 8.12
N SER A 219 13.34 12.55 8.95
CA SER A 219 13.38 11.82 10.23
C SER A 219 12.99 10.36 10.04
N VAL A 220 13.18 9.57 11.08
CA VAL A 220 12.79 8.17 11.09
C VAL A 220 11.95 7.82 12.31
N TYR A 221 11.03 6.88 12.14
CA TYR A 221 10.29 6.21 13.19
C TYR A 221 10.39 4.69 12.99
N LYS A 222 10.67 3.93 14.03
CA LYS A 222 10.82 2.47 13.94
C LYS A 222 9.52 1.80 14.35
N LEU A 223 9.03 0.89 13.50
CA LEU A 223 7.94 0.00 13.89
C LEU A 223 8.35 -0.79 15.14
N HIS A 224 7.45 -0.87 16.13
CA HIS A 224 7.71 -1.64 17.34
C HIS A 224 8.05 -3.11 17.02
N GLU A 225 8.88 -3.75 17.83
CA GLU A 225 9.35 -5.13 17.58
C GLU A 225 8.21 -6.16 17.49
N SER A 226 7.10 -5.94 18.19
CA SER A 226 5.88 -6.77 18.09
C SER A 226 5.04 -6.48 16.86
N GLY A 227 5.35 -5.43 16.10
CA GLY A 227 4.64 -5.05 14.89
C GLY A 227 5.02 -5.96 13.72
N TYR A 228 4.18 -5.97 12.72
CA TYR A 228 4.41 -6.68 11.47
C TYR A 228 4.22 -5.76 10.28
N TRP A 229 5.09 -5.88 9.30
CA TRP A 229 4.97 -5.23 8.01
C TRP A 229 5.43 -6.16 6.89
N ASP A 230 4.67 -6.18 5.80
CA ASP A 230 5.09 -6.73 4.52
C ASP A 230 4.30 -6.05 3.39
N ASP A 231 4.79 -6.15 2.14
CA ASP A 231 4.04 -5.69 0.98
C ASP A 231 3.53 -6.88 0.15
N VAL A 232 2.48 -6.66 -0.62
CA VAL A 232 1.93 -7.62 -1.57
C VAL A 232 2.55 -7.36 -2.96
N GLY A 233 3.88 -7.38 -3.02
CA GLY A 233 4.62 -7.03 -4.24
C GLY A 233 4.84 -8.18 -5.21
N THR A 234 4.68 -9.45 -4.77
CA THR A 234 4.86 -10.65 -5.60
C THR A 234 3.85 -11.73 -5.23
N LEU A 235 3.59 -12.70 -6.12
CA LEU A 235 2.70 -13.83 -5.83
C LEU A 235 3.13 -14.63 -4.60
N ARG A 236 4.45 -14.82 -4.41
CA ARG A 236 4.98 -15.52 -3.23
C ARG A 236 4.66 -14.74 -1.94
N ARG A 237 4.85 -13.43 -1.90
CA ARG A 237 4.54 -12.61 -0.71
C ARG A 237 3.04 -12.52 -0.46
N TYR A 238 2.23 -12.37 -1.51
CA TYR A 238 0.79 -12.44 -1.41
C TYR A 238 0.33 -13.75 -0.76
N TYR A 239 0.86 -14.87 -1.23
CA TYR A 239 0.57 -16.18 -0.66
C TYR A 239 1.01 -16.31 0.80
N LEU A 240 2.27 -15.94 1.13
CA LEU A 240 2.80 -16.05 2.49
C LEU A 240 2.02 -15.20 3.50
N ASN A 241 1.64 -13.96 3.12
CA ASN A 241 0.80 -13.11 3.96
C ASN A 241 -0.58 -13.73 4.21
N ASN A 242 -1.21 -14.29 3.17
CA ASN A 242 -2.47 -14.99 3.33
C ASN A 242 -2.34 -16.19 4.27
N MET A 243 -1.32 -17.02 4.11
CA MET A 243 -1.12 -18.19 4.99
C MET A 243 -0.83 -17.78 6.43
N ARG A 244 -0.09 -16.69 6.66
CA ARG A 244 0.12 -16.13 8.00
C ARG A 244 -1.19 -15.66 8.63
N LEU A 245 -1.96 -14.87 7.91
CA LEU A 245 -3.18 -14.24 8.42
C LEU A 245 -4.32 -15.24 8.60
N SER A 246 -4.40 -16.29 7.77
CA SER A 246 -5.41 -17.36 7.87
C SER A 246 -5.02 -18.47 8.84
N GLY A 247 -3.85 -18.42 9.48
CA GLY A 247 -3.33 -19.53 10.29
C GLY A 247 -2.98 -20.78 9.48
N GLY A 248 -2.71 -20.62 8.18
CA GLY A 248 -2.38 -21.71 7.25
C GLY A 248 -3.61 -22.37 6.60
N GLU A 249 -4.79 -21.84 6.83
CA GLU A 249 -6.03 -22.30 6.21
C GLU A 249 -6.19 -21.82 4.76
N ASN A 250 -7.12 -22.41 4.03
CA ASN A 250 -7.48 -21.94 2.71
C ASN A 250 -8.14 -20.56 2.77
N VAL A 251 -7.82 -19.68 1.84
CA VAL A 251 -8.54 -18.43 1.62
C VAL A 251 -9.34 -18.56 0.33
N ILE A 252 -10.65 -18.69 0.46
CA ILE A 252 -11.57 -18.94 -0.65
C ILE A 252 -12.52 -17.74 -0.73
N ASP A 253 -12.46 -16.99 -1.82
CA ASP A 253 -13.28 -15.79 -2.00
C ASP A 253 -14.78 -16.14 -2.09
N ASN A 254 -15.64 -15.19 -1.72
CA ASN A 254 -17.10 -15.41 -1.58
C ASN A 254 -17.81 -15.85 -2.87
N ASN A 255 -17.27 -15.51 -4.04
CA ASN A 255 -17.84 -15.84 -5.34
C ASN A 255 -17.25 -17.10 -5.99
N VAL A 256 -16.70 -18.02 -5.17
CA VAL A 256 -16.16 -19.29 -5.63
C VAL A 256 -17.21 -20.38 -5.56
N GLU A 257 -17.42 -21.11 -6.66
CA GLU A 257 -18.28 -22.28 -6.69
C GLU A 257 -17.46 -23.54 -6.37
N LEU A 258 -17.77 -24.20 -5.25
CA LEU A 258 -17.08 -25.41 -4.83
C LEU A 258 -17.97 -26.64 -4.99
N SER A 259 -17.48 -27.68 -5.65
CA SER A 259 -18.13 -28.99 -5.58
C SER A 259 -17.92 -29.63 -4.21
N ALA A 260 -18.82 -30.53 -3.82
CA ALA A 260 -18.81 -31.19 -2.51
C ALA A 260 -17.54 -32.02 -2.23
N ASN A 261 -16.85 -32.48 -3.28
CA ASN A 261 -15.63 -33.29 -3.18
C ASN A 261 -14.36 -32.53 -3.55
N ALA A 262 -14.42 -31.22 -3.66
CA ALA A 262 -13.25 -30.36 -3.98
C ALA A 262 -12.13 -30.56 -2.92
N LYS A 263 -10.91 -30.80 -3.40
CA LYS A 263 -9.74 -30.99 -2.52
C LYS A 263 -8.82 -29.78 -2.61
N ILE A 264 -8.95 -28.89 -1.63
CA ILE A 264 -8.16 -27.66 -1.54
C ILE A 264 -7.36 -27.69 -0.23
N ARG A 265 -6.08 -27.38 -0.31
CA ARG A 265 -5.20 -27.35 0.84
C ARG A 265 -4.21 -26.18 0.75
N ARG A 266 -4.16 -25.35 1.81
CA ARG A 266 -3.21 -24.25 1.95
C ARG A 266 -3.12 -23.41 0.68
N SER A 267 -4.28 -22.98 0.16
CA SER A 267 -4.38 -22.34 -1.15
C SER A 267 -5.30 -21.14 -1.11
N ILE A 268 -5.14 -20.27 -2.09
CA ILE A 268 -5.96 -19.07 -2.28
C ILE A 268 -6.76 -19.29 -3.56
N VAL A 269 -8.08 -19.21 -3.46
CA VAL A 269 -8.99 -19.33 -4.62
C VAL A 269 -9.75 -18.02 -4.74
N LEU A 270 -9.49 -17.30 -5.84
CA LEU A 270 -10.07 -15.98 -6.11
C LEU A 270 -11.48 -16.09 -6.65
N GLY A 271 -12.26 -15.01 -6.55
CA GLY A 271 -13.65 -14.97 -6.99
C GLY A 271 -13.85 -15.35 -8.46
N GLY A 272 -15.02 -15.88 -8.77
CA GLY A 272 -15.39 -16.32 -10.13
C GLY A 272 -14.84 -17.69 -10.55
N VAL A 273 -14.12 -18.39 -9.67
CA VAL A 273 -13.60 -19.75 -9.95
C VAL A 273 -14.66 -20.81 -9.64
N ALA A 274 -14.83 -21.76 -10.57
CA ALA A 274 -15.59 -23.00 -10.34
C ALA A 274 -14.63 -24.18 -10.12
N VAL A 275 -14.59 -24.71 -8.90
CA VAL A 275 -13.75 -25.85 -8.52
C VAL A 275 -14.56 -27.13 -8.55
N THR A 276 -14.29 -28.00 -9.52
CA THR A 276 -14.94 -29.30 -9.68
C THR A 276 -14.23 -30.39 -8.88
N ASP A 277 -14.84 -31.57 -8.75
CA ASP A 277 -14.29 -32.78 -8.08
C ASP A 277 -12.96 -33.24 -8.68
N LEU A 278 -12.69 -32.91 -9.91
CA LEU A 278 -11.46 -33.30 -10.63
C LEU A 278 -10.24 -32.50 -10.20
N TYR A 279 -10.44 -31.33 -9.57
CA TYR A 279 -9.33 -30.46 -9.19
C TYR A 279 -8.76 -30.84 -7.82
N ARG A 280 -7.44 -30.97 -7.79
CA ARG A 280 -6.64 -30.95 -6.55
C ARG A 280 -5.84 -29.67 -6.54
N ILE A 281 -6.06 -28.82 -5.55
CA ILE A 281 -5.42 -27.52 -5.38
C ILE A 281 -4.60 -27.60 -4.08
N ASP A 282 -3.28 -27.50 -4.19
CA ASP A 282 -2.38 -27.59 -3.04
C ASP A 282 -1.23 -26.59 -3.16
N LYS A 283 -1.17 -25.62 -2.25
CA LYS A 283 -0.21 -24.51 -2.23
C LYS A 283 -0.24 -23.70 -3.52
N GLU A 284 -1.43 -23.33 -3.95
CA GLU A 284 -1.64 -22.60 -5.21
C GLU A 284 -2.44 -21.32 -4.99
N ILE A 285 -2.25 -20.38 -5.90
CA ILE A 285 -3.16 -19.26 -6.14
C ILE A 285 -3.93 -19.58 -7.40
N VAL A 286 -5.25 -19.55 -7.34
CA VAL A 286 -6.14 -19.92 -8.45
C VAL A 286 -7.07 -18.74 -8.76
N SER A 287 -7.16 -18.37 -10.03
CA SER A 287 -8.12 -17.39 -10.54
C SER A 287 -8.70 -17.85 -11.87
N GLN A 288 -9.83 -17.29 -12.29
CA GLN A 288 -10.47 -17.60 -13.56
C GLN A 288 -10.93 -16.33 -14.24
N ASN A 289 -10.79 -16.29 -15.58
CA ASN A 289 -11.40 -15.28 -16.41
C ASN A 289 -11.79 -15.88 -17.76
N ASP A 290 -12.96 -15.54 -18.27
CA ASP A 290 -13.50 -15.98 -19.58
C ASP A 290 -13.31 -17.48 -19.86
N ASN A 291 -13.57 -18.32 -18.85
CA ASN A 291 -13.38 -19.78 -18.87
C ASN A 291 -11.90 -20.24 -18.88
N ILE A 292 -10.94 -19.33 -18.72
CA ILE A 292 -9.51 -19.69 -18.58
C ILE A 292 -9.19 -19.74 -17.09
N LEU A 293 -8.76 -20.93 -16.62
CA LEU A 293 -8.31 -21.13 -15.25
C LEU A 293 -6.80 -20.90 -15.16
N TYR A 294 -6.39 -19.94 -14.35
CA TYR A 294 -5.00 -19.65 -14.03
C TYR A 294 -4.63 -20.28 -12.69
N ARG A 295 -3.54 -21.03 -12.68
CA ARG A 295 -3.04 -21.71 -11.47
C ARG A 295 -1.55 -21.40 -11.30
N THR A 296 -1.19 -20.85 -10.17
CA THR A 296 0.21 -20.58 -9.82
C THR A 296 0.57 -21.37 -8.56
N ARG A 297 1.42 -22.38 -8.72
CA ARG A 297 1.97 -23.14 -7.60
C ARG A 297 3.07 -22.33 -6.92
N ILE A 298 3.04 -22.27 -5.59
CA ILE A 298 4.04 -21.54 -4.81
C ILE A 298 5.07 -22.52 -4.26
N GLU A 299 6.29 -22.32 -4.68
CA GLU A 299 7.46 -22.99 -4.10
C GLU A 299 7.90 -22.22 -2.86
N LEU A 300 8.00 -22.95 -1.72
CA LEU A 300 8.27 -22.38 -0.39
C LEU A 300 9.75 -22.49 -0.04
#